data_e6de089eda1ca6207201bb4f27c86b3f
#
_entry.id   e6de089eda1ca6207201bb4f27c86b3f
#
_cell.length_a   1.000
_cell.length_b   1.000
_cell.length_c   1.000
_cell.angle_alpha   90.00
_cell.angle_beta   90.00
_cell.angle_gamma   90.00
#
_symmetry.space_group_name_H-M   'P 1'
#
loop_
_entity.id
_entity.type
_entity.pdbx_description
1 polymer ?
#
loop_
_entity_poly.entity_id
_entity_poly.type
_entity_poly.pdbx_seq_one_letter_code
_entity_poly.pdbx_strand_id
1 'polypeptide(L)'
;MAEVILKNVRKVYPNTESKKKKKKDEAVEKKNNLEITDEGVVAVQDFNIDVADKEFIVLVGPSGCGKSTTLRMIAGLEEISGGELFIDGKQMNDVAPKDRDIAMVFQNYALYPHMTVYENIAFPLKLKKIAETDADGKTHLKKMPNDEIDRRVREAAEILDITQFLDRKPKALSG
;
A
#
# COMPACT_ATOMS: atom_id res chain seq x y z
N MET A 1 -10.72 12.31 -5.24
CA MET A 1 -9.48 11.91 -4.54
C MET A 1 -9.59 12.46 -3.14
N ALA A 2 -8.69 12.18 -2.25
CA ALA A 2 -8.84 12.55 -0.84
C ALA A 2 -7.60 13.28 -0.34
N GLU A 3 -7.77 14.16 0.64
CA GLU A 3 -6.69 14.78 1.39
C GLU A 3 -5.96 13.73 2.25
N VAL A 4 -4.63 13.85 2.40
CA VAL A 4 -3.83 12.96 3.26
C VAL A 4 -2.95 13.78 4.18
N ILE A 5 -3.14 13.62 5.50
CA ILE A 5 -2.40 14.38 6.52
C ILE A 5 -1.67 13.41 7.44
N LEU A 6 -0.37 13.61 7.61
CA LEU A 6 0.45 12.93 8.61
C LEU A 6 0.92 13.96 9.65
N LYS A 7 0.71 13.65 10.95
CA LYS A 7 1.11 14.50 12.07
C LYS A 7 2.03 13.74 13.00
N ASN A 8 3.29 14.17 13.09
CA ASN A 8 4.32 13.62 13.98
C ASN A 8 4.45 12.09 13.84
N VAL A 9 4.30 11.59 12.61
CA VAL A 9 4.31 10.14 12.36
C VAL A 9 5.69 9.56 12.61
N ARG A 10 5.74 8.53 13.45
CA ARG A 10 6.96 7.83 13.85
C ARG A 10 6.82 6.34 13.58
N LYS A 11 7.90 5.71 13.10
CA LYS A 11 8.03 4.26 12.98
C LYS A 11 9.29 3.76 13.65
N VAL A 12 9.13 2.87 14.60
CA VAL A 12 10.21 2.17 15.29
C VAL A 12 10.04 0.66 15.06
N TYR A 13 11.08 -0.01 14.60
CA TYR A 13 11.14 -1.45 14.54
C TYR A 13 11.81 -1.97 15.80
N PRO A 14 11.10 -2.75 16.67
CA PRO A 14 11.67 -3.22 17.91
C PRO A 14 12.86 -4.15 17.67
N ASN A 15 13.88 -4.04 18.53
CA ASN A 15 15.03 -4.94 18.50
C ASN A 15 14.59 -6.38 18.84
N THR A 16 14.60 -7.28 17.85
CA THR A 16 14.26 -8.70 18.02
C THR A 16 15.42 -9.54 18.59
N GLU A 17 16.60 -8.94 18.80
CA GLU A 17 17.74 -9.66 19.37
C GLU A 17 17.66 -9.72 20.91
N SER A 18 17.28 -10.89 21.40
CA SER A 18 17.37 -11.28 22.81
C SER A 18 18.77 -11.01 23.38
N LYS A 19 18.81 -10.51 24.60
CA LYS A 19 19.90 -10.22 25.57
C LYS A 19 21.16 -11.11 25.61
N LYS A 20 21.68 -11.65 24.52
CA LYS A 20 22.85 -12.55 24.50
C LYS A 20 23.95 -12.20 23.50
N LYS A 21 24.28 -10.93 23.26
CA LYS A 21 25.56 -10.54 22.63
C LYS A 21 25.91 -9.07 22.87
N LYS A 22 26.04 -8.69 24.12
CA LYS A 22 26.87 -7.52 24.47
C LYS A 22 28.33 -7.99 24.51
N LYS A 23 29.06 -7.94 23.38
CA LYS A 23 30.54 -7.84 23.31
C LYS A 23 31.03 -8.41 21.96
N LYS A 24 30.81 -7.71 20.85
CA LYS A 24 31.59 -7.78 19.61
C LYS A 24 30.70 -7.21 18.49
N ASP A 25 30.80 -5.96 18.24
CA ASP A 25 30.43 -5.42 16.92
C ASP A 25 30.32 -3.87 16.96
N GLU A 26 31.28 -3.20 17.62
CA GLU A 26 31.45 -1.74 17.48
C GLU A 26 31.94 -1.30 16.08
N ALA A 27 32.18 -2.25 15.17
CA ALA A 27 32.79 -1.97 13.87
C ALA A 27 31.80 -1.99 12.68
N VAL A 28 30.54 -2.39 12.85
CA VAL A 28 29.55 -2.49 11.74
C VAL A 28 28.51 -1.38 11.73
N GLU A 29 28.44 -0.55 12.77
CA GLU A 29 27.39 0.47 12.96
C GLU A 29 27.50 1.72 12.08
N LYS A 30 28.51 1.86 11.24
CA LYS A 30 28.76 3.09 10.46
C LYS A 30 28.21 3.12 9.03
N LYS A 31 27.37 2.18 8.60
CA LYS A 31 26.87 2.13 7.21
C LYS A 31 25.36 2.43 7.01
N ASN A 32 24.58 2.49 8.05
CA ASN A 32 23.15 2.84 7.93
C ASN A 32 22.88 4.10 8.76
N ASN A 33 22.40 5.18 8.13
CA ASN A 33 21.95 6.41 8.76
C ASN A 33 20.65 6.21 9.57
N LEU A 34 20.45 5.05 10.19
CA LEU A 34 19.30 4.72 11.03
C LEU A 34 19.66 4.97 12.48
N GLU A 35 18.85 5.74 13.17
CA GLU A 35 18.99 5.98 14.60
C GLU A 35 18.55 4.74 15.37
N ILE A 36 19.46 4.17 16.18
CA ILE A 36 19.16 3.01 17.02
C ILE A 36 18.95 3.55 18.44
N THR A 37 17.74 3.35 18.97
CA THR A 37 17.35 3.68 20.32
C THR A 37 17.18 2.43 21.18
N ASP A 38 16.98 2.59 22.48
CA ASP A 38 16.66 1.48 23.39
C ASP A 38 15.34 0.77 23.00
N GLU A 39 14.44 1.47 22.31
CA GLU A 39 13.16 0.95 21.80
C GLU A 39 13.32 0.15 20.49
N GLY A 40 14.39 0.41 19.73
CA GLY A 40 14.62 -0.25 18.43
C GLY A 40 15.24 0.67 17.38
N VAL A 41 15.09 0.28 16.12
CA VAL A 41 15.57 1.03 14.97
C VAL A 41 14.49 2.01 14.52
N VAL A 42 14.81 3.33 14.58
CA VAL A 42 13.91 4.38 14.11
C VAL A 42 14.00 4.48 12.59
N ALA A 43 12.94 4.13 11.90
CA ALA A 43 12.86 4.17 10.44
C ALA A 43 12.24 5.46 9.90
N VAL A 44 11.32 6.06 10.68
CA VAL A 44 10.69 7.35 10.39
C VAL A 44 10.54 8.08 11.71
N GLN A 45 10.94 9.36 11.75
CA GLN A 45 10.89 10.19 12.95
C GLN A 45 10.16 11.50 12.65
N ASP A 46 9.12 11.78 13.44
CA ASP A 46 8.35 13.04 13.46
C ASP A 46 7.99 13.57 12.07
N PHE A 47 7.58 12.65 11.17
CA PHE A 47 7.25 13.00 9.81
C PHE A 47 5.90 13.70 9.73
N ASN A 48 5.91 14.90 9.15
CA ASN A 48 4.73 15.74 8.97
C ASN A 48 4.57 16.06 7.49
N ILE A 49 3.37 15.87 6.94
CA ILE A 49 3.00 16.30 5.59
C ILE A 49 1.50 16.52 5.51
N ASP A 50 1.12 17.48 4.72
CA ASP A 50 -0.26 17.80 4.37
C ASP A 50 -0.35 17.76 2.83
N VAL A 51 -1.13 16.82 2.31
CA VAL A 51 -1.33 16.59 0.88
C VAL A 51 -2.78 16.93 0.55
N ALA A 52 -2.98 17.99 -0.20
CA ALA A 52 -4.31 18.41 -0.61
C ALA A 52 -4.95 17.45 -1.62
N ASP A 53 -6.28 17.53 -1.77
CA ASP A 53 -6.98 16.75 -2.80
C ASP A 53 -6.42 17.05 -4.20
N LYS A 54 -6.15 16.01 -4.98
CA LYS A 54 -5.57 16.05 -6.35
C LYS A 54 -4.12 16.52 -6.41
N GLU A 55 -3.45 16.70 -5.31
CA GLU A 55 -2.03 17.05 -5.29
C GLU A 55 -1.16 15.86 -5.68
N PHE A 56 -0.08 16.13 -6.43
CA PHE A 56 0.95 15.14 -6.78
C PHE A 56 2.19 15.37 -5.94
N ILE A 57 2.55 14.39 -5.10
CA ILE A 57 3.69 14.45 -4.18
C ILE A 57 4.76 13.44 -4.56
N VAL A 58 6.03 13.86 -4.48
CA VAL A 58 7.19 13.00 -4.66
C VAL A 58 8.06 13.01 -3.41
N LEU A 59 8.25 11.84 -2.79
CA LEU A 59 9.19 11.67 -1.68
C LEU A 59 10.60 11.42 -2.22
N VAL A 60 11.52 12.35 -1.98
CA VAL A 60 12.92 12.28 -2.43
C VAL A 60 13.85 12.10 -1.22
N GLY A 61 14.92 11.35 -1.39
CA GLY A 61 15.92 11.14 -0.34
C GLY A 61 16.77 9.89 -0.59
N PRO A 62 17.86 9.68 0.17
CA PRO A 62 18.75 8.54 0.03
C PRO A 62 18.08 7.21 0.33
N SER A 63 18.72 6.10 -0.04
CA SER A 63 18.23 4.76 0.32
C SER A 63 18.21 4.61 1.85
N GLY A 64 17.10 4.03 2.37
CA GLY A 64 16.94 3.80 3.81
C GLY A 64 16.37 4.97 4.62
N CYS A 65 16.09 6.14 4.03
CA CYS A 65 15.55 7.30 4.76
C CYS A 65 14.02 7.23 5.04
N GLY A 66 13.39 6.06 4.98
CA GLY A 66 12.01 5.86 5.40
C GLY A 66 10.93 6.08 4.33
N LYS A 67 11.23 6.47 3.07
CA LYS A 67 10.22 6.74 2.03
C LYS A 67 9.22 5.60 1.83
N SER A 68 9.73 4.39 1.58
CA SER A 68 8.89 3.22 1.38
C SER A 68 8.13 2.83 2.64
N THR A 69 8.72 3.03 3.82
CA THR A 69 8.06 2.81 5.10
C THR A 69 6.89 3.77 5.28
N THR A 70 7.08 5.06 4.96
CA THR A 70 6.02 6.07 5.02
C THR A 70 4.86 5.72 4.08
N LEU A 71 5.15 5.35 2.82
CA LEU A 71 4.12 4.91 1.88
C LEU A 71 3.37 3.66 2.38
N ARG A 72 4.08 2.70 2.98
CA ARG A 72 3.46 1.49 3.55
C ARG A 72 2.60 1.81 4.77
N MET A 73 2.98 2.78 5.61
CA MET A 73 2.16 3.25 6.73
C MET A 73 0.87 3.92 6.23
N ILE A 74 0.95 4.76 5.19
CA ILE A 74 -0.24 5.35 4.55
C ILE A 74 -1.15 4.25 4.02
N ALA A 75 -0.58 3.22 3.40
CA ALA A 75 -1.32 2.06 2.89
C ALA A 75 -1.86 1.11 3.96
N GLY A 76 -1.46 1.27 5.23
CA GLY A 76 -1.82 0.35 6.31
C GLY A 76 -1.11 -0.99 6.25
N LEU A 77 -0.08 -1.11 5.42
CA LEU A 77 0.77 -2.30 5.30
C LEU A 77 1.88 -2.33 6.35
N GLU A 78 2.02 -1.24 7.07
CA GLU A 78 2.96 -1.06 8.17
C GLU A 78 2.27 -0.27 9.28
N GLU A 79 2.38 -0.71 10.53
CA GLU A 79 1.80 -0.02 11.67
C GLU A 79 2.58 1.26 12.00
N ILE A 80 1.88 2.31 12.40
CA ILE A 80 2.44 3.55 12.91
C ILE A 80 2.79 3.35 14.39
N SER A 81 4.04 3.63 14.78
CA SER A 81 4.48 3.53 16.19
C SER A 81 4.09 4.75 17.01
N GLY A 82 3.85 5.89 16.38
CA GLY A 82 3.41 7.13 17.02
C GLY A 82 2.98 8.17 16.00
N GLY A 83 2.23 9.18 16.45
CA GLY A 83 1.64 10.18 15.56
C GLY A 83 0.31 9.75 14.96
N GLU A 84 -0.20 10.52 14.02
CA GLU A 84 -1.54 10.36 13.47
C GLU A 84 -1.52 10.44 11.93
N LEU A 85 -2.31 9.58 11.29
CA LEU A 85 -2.58 9.59 9.86
C LEU A 85 -4.07 9.82 9.63
N PHE A 86 -4.38 10.79 8.79
CA PHE A 86 -5.74 11.07 8.34
C PHE A 86 -5.83 10.93 6.82
N ILE A 87 -6.93 10.37 6.33
CA ILE A 87 -7.31 10.35 4.92
C ILE A 87 -8.75 10.86 4.87
N ASP A 88 -8.97 11.95 4.13
CA ASP A 88 -10.26 12.61 3.99
C ASP A 88 -10.91 12.94 5.35
N GLY A 89 -10.09 13.50 6.26
CA GLY A 89 -10.48 13.87 7.62
C GLY A 89 -10.71 12.71 8.59
N LYS A 90 -10.62 11.45 8.13
CA LYS A 90 -10.79 10.26 8.98
C LYS A 90 -9.44 9.71 9.44
N GLN A 91 -9.28 9.49 10.75
CA GLN A 91 -8.10 8.86 11.31
C GLN A 91 -7.98 7.39 10.84
N MET A 92 -6.79 7.02 10.33
CA MET A 92 -6.52 5.74 9.68
C MET A 92 -5.58 4.82 10.43
N ASN A 93 -5.05 5.21 11.59
CA ASN A 93 -4.04 4.43 12.31
C ASN A 93 -4.41 2.96 12.45
N ASP A 94 -5.64 2.67 12.90
CA ASP A 94 -6.13 1.32 13.17
C ASP A 94 -7.03 0.75 12.07
N VAL A 95 -7.13 1.46 10.92
CA VAL A 95 -7.96 1.01 9.79
C VAL A 95 -7.18 0.02 8.94
N ALA A 96 -7.74 -1.16 8.69
CA ALA A 96 -7.11 -2.18 7.85
C ALA A 96 -6.90 -1.69 6.39
N PRO A 97 -5.86 -2.15 5.67
CA PRO A 97 -5.55 -1.71 4.30
C PRO A 97 -6.74 -1.77 3.34
N LYS A 98 -7.54 -2.84 3.42
CA LYS A 98 -8.71 -3.06 2.56
C LYS A 98 -9.83 -2.04 2.73
N ASP A 99 -9.85 -1.33 3.87
CA ASP A 99 -10.90 -0.39 4.27
C ASP A 99 -10.45 1.08 4.12
N ARG A 100 -9.23 1.33 3.58
CA ARG A 100 -8.67 2.69 3.37
C ARG A 100 -9.01 3.31 2.01
N ASP A 101 -9.65 2.58 1.11
CA ASP A 101 -10.00 3.00 -0.27
C ASP A 101 -8.83 3.63 -1.05
N ILE A 102 -7.66 3.02 -0.94
CA ILE A 102 -6.42 3.43 -1.60
C ILE A 102 -5.94 2.35 -2.57
N ALA A 103 -5.09 2.73 -3.51
CA ALA A 103 -4.35 1.82 -4.37
C ALA A 103 -2.84 2.04 -4.21
N MET A 104 -2.07 0.95 -4.25
CA MET A 104 -0.60 1.00 -4.18
C MET A 104 0.01 0.16 -5.29
N VAL A 105 0.99 0.75 -5.99
CA VAL A 105 1.83 0.01 -6.95
C VAL A 105 3.13 -0.38 -6.24
N PHE A 106 3.41 -1.68 -6.20
CA PHE A 106 4.62 -2.22 -5.58
C PHE A 106 5.78 -2.25 -6.57
N GLN A 107 7.00 -2.14 -6.06
CA GLN A 107 8.22 -2.20 -6.87
C GLN A 107 8.37 -3.54 -7.63
N ASN A 108 7.85 -4.63 -7.09
CA ASN A 108 7.81 -5.96 -7.70
C ASN A 108 6.48 -6.25 -8.43
N TYR A 109 5.70 -5.21 -8.71
CA TYR A 109 4.40 -5.23 -9.38
C TYR A 109 3.31 -6.08 -8.71
N ALA A 110 3.64 -6.95 -7.74
CA ALA A 110 2.73 -7.82 -6.99
C ALA A 110 1.77 -8.65 -7.87
N LEU A 111 2.19 -9.00 -9.08
CA LEU A 111 1.41 -9.81 -10.00
C LEU A 111 1.35 -11.27 -9.54
N TYR A 112 0.20 -11.90 -9.73
CA TYR A 112 0.02 -13.34 -9.54
C TYR A 112 0.58 -14.09 -10.78
N PRO A 113 1.74 -14.75 -10.67
CA PRO A 113 2.45 -15.29 -11.84
C PRO A 113 1.75 -16.46 -12.51
N HIS A 114 0.83 -17.13 -11.83
CA HIS A 114 0.04 -18.25 -12.33
C HIS A 114 -1.24 -17.81 -13.04
N MET A 115 -1.67 -16.57 -12.84
CA MET A 115 -2.85 -15.96 -13.47
C MET A 115 -2.47 -15.27 -14.78
N THR A 116 -3.43 -15.18 -15.73
CA THR A 116 -3.30 -14.36 -16.94
C THR A 116 -3.36 -12.86 -16.61
N VAL A 117 -3.07 -12.00 -17.56
CA VAL A 117 -3.27 -10.54 -17.42
C VAL A 117 -4.72 -10.23 -17.09
N TYR A 118 -5.65 -10.84 -17.85
CA TYR A 118 -7.09 -10.71 -17.56
C TYR A 118 -7.43 -11.07 -16.12
N GLU A 119 -6.96 -12.23 -15.66
CA GLU A 119 -7.25 -12.71 -14.29
C GLU A 119 -6.63 -11.80 -13.21
N ASN A 120 -5.43 -11.27 -13.44
CA ASN A 120 -4.80 -10.32 -12.53
C ASN A 120 -5.62 -9.04 -12.39
N ILE A 121 -6.13 -8.47 -13.50
CA ILE A 121 -6.98 -7.27 -13.49
C ILE A 121 -8.36 -7.59 -12.89
N ALA A 122 -8.93 -8.74 -13.20
CA ALA A 122 -10.25 -9.15 -12.71
C ALA A 122 -10.28 -9.51 -11.22
N PHE A 123 -9.14 -9.92 -10.64
CA PHE A 123 -9.07 -10.47 -9.29
C PHE A 123 -9.66 -9.54 -8.21
N PRO A 124 -9.27 -8.25 -8.11
CA PRO A 124 -9.84 -7.33 -7.13
C PRO A 124 -11.33 -7.08 -7.37
N LEU A 125 -11.80 -7.07 -8.62
CA LEU A 125 -13.21 -6.91 -8.96
C LEU A 125 -14.07 -8.08 -8.49
N LYS A 126 -13.53 -9.31 -8.58
CA LYS A 126 -14.19 -10.53 -8.08
C LYS A 126 -14.33 -10.56 -6.56
N LEU A 127 -13.42 -9.90 -5.84
CA LEU A 127 -13.46 -9.80 -4.37
C LEU A 127 -14.36 -8.67 -3.88
N LYS A 128 -14.48 -7.59 -4.68
CA LYS A 128 -15.29 -6.43 -4.30
C LYS A 128 -16.77 -6.78 -4.32
N LYS A 129 -17.44 -6.50 -3.21
CA LYS A 129 -18.90 -6.56 -3.13
C LYS A 129 -19.47 -5.19 -3.50
N ILE A 130 -20.50 -5.18 -4.30
CA ILE A 130 -21.26 -3.98 -4.67
C ILE A 130 -22.57 -3.94 -3.87
N ALA A 131 -22.95 -2.74 -3.44
CA ALA A 131 -24.24 -2.53 -2.81
C ALA A 131 -25.33 -2.47 -3.89
N GLU A 132 -26.34 -3.30 -3.78
CA GLU A 132 -27.53 -3.30 -4.65
C GLU A 132 -28.76 -3.08 -3.78
N THR A 133 -29.58 -2.11 -4.14
CA THR A 133 -30.84 -1.82 -3.44
C THR A 133 -31.97 -2.50 -4.20
N ASP A 134 -32.73 -3.34 -3.51
CA ASP A 134 -33.91 -4.02 -4.07
C ASP A 134 -35.11 -3.07 -4.22
N ALA A 135 -36.19 -3.58 -4.78
CA ALA A 135 -37.43 -2.83 -4.99
C ALA A 135 -38.08 -2.37 -3.67
N ASP A 136 -37.76 -3.02 -2.56
CA ASP A 136 -38.27 -2.70 -1.22
C ASP A 136 -37.40 -1.71 -0.46
N GLY A 137 -36.34 -1.17 -1.12
CA GLY A 137 -35.41 -0.19 -0.55
C GLY A 137 -34.34 -0.80 0.38
N LYS A 138 -34.19 -2.12 0.42
CA LYS A 138 -33.16 -2.81 1.23
C LYS A 138 -31.88 -2.96 0.42
N THR A 139 -30.75 -2.57 1.02
CA THR A 139 -29.44 -2.69 0.40
C THR A 139 -28.80 -4.03 0.76
N HIS A 140 -28.43 -4.80 -0.27
CA HIS A 140 -27.72 -6.07 -0.17
C HIS A 140 -26.33 -5.98 -0.80
N LEU A 141 -25.36 -6.67 -0.21
CA LEU A 141 -24.03 -6.77 -0.76
C LEU A 141 -23.94 -7.99 -1.69
N LYS A 142 -23.84 -7.76 -3.00
CA LYS A 142 -23.66 -8.80 -4.01
C LYS A 142 -22.27 -8.79 -4.62
N LYS A 143 -21.84 -9.93 -5.16
CA LYS A 143 -20.65 -9.99 -6.02
C LYS A 143 -20.95 -9.24 -7.31
N MET A 144 -19.91 -8.61 -7.87
CA MET A 144 -20.00 -7.95 -9.18
C MET A 144 -20.34 -8.99 -10.26
N PRO A 145 -21.31 -8.73 -11.15
CA PRO A 145 -21.63 -9.60 -12.29
C PRO A 145 -20.43 -9.82 -13.20
N ASN A 146 -20.35 -11.00 -13.83
CA ASN A 146 -19.20 -11.35 -14.68
C ASN A 146 -19.09 -10.48 -15.95
N ASP A 147 -20.21 -10.07 -16.52
CA ASP A 147 -20.28 -9.16 -17.67
C ASP A 147 -19.73 -7.77 -17.32
N GLU A 148 -20.04 -7.27 -16.12
CA GLU A 148 -19.50 -6.01 -15.63
C GLU A 148 -17.99 -6.11 -15.33
N ILE A 149 -17.53 -7.26 -14.80
CA ILE A 149 -16.11 -7.51 -14.60
C ILE A 149 -15.39 -7.52 -15.96
N ASP A 150 -15.92 -8.24 -16.96
CA ASP A 150 -15.31 -8.31 -18.30
C ASP A 150 -15.24 -6.92 -18.95
N ARG A 151 -16.32 -6.14 -18.88
CA ARG A 151 -16.36 -4.78 -19.40
C ARG A 151 -15.26 -3.91 -18.78
N ARG A 152 -15.12 -3.92 -17.45
CA ARG A 152 -14.12 -3.10 -16.74
C ARG A 152 -12.69 -3.55 -17.03
N VAL A 153 -12.46 -4.86 -17.14
CA VAL A 153 -11.15 -5.41 -17.50
C VAL A 153 -10.73 -4.95 -18.88
N ARG A 154 -11.63 -5.04 -19.87
CA ARG A 154 -11.36 -4.63 -21.26
C ARG A 154 -11.15 -3.12 -21.36
N GLU A 155 -11.97 -2.32 -20.71
CA GLU A 155 -11.80 -0.87 -20.64
C GLU A 155 -10.43 -0.48 -20.05
N ALA A 156 -10.00 -1.09 -18.95
CA ALA A 156 -8.68 -0.87 -18.39
C ALA A 156 -7.55 -1.32 -19.33
N ALA A 157 -7.73 -2.45 -20.01
CA ALA A 157 -6.76 -2.96 -20.97
C ALA A 157 -6.63 -2.08 -22.23
N GLU A 158 -7.70 -1.47 -22.69
CA GLU A 158 -7.70 -0.49 -23.78
C GLU A 158 -6.94 0.78 -23.39
N ILE A 159 -7.20 1.33 -22.20
CA ILE A 159 -6.48 2.51 -21.68
C ILE A 159 -4.97 2.27 -21.61
N LEU A 160 -4.55 1.04 -21.28
CA LEU A 160 -3.15 0.64 -21.14
C LEU A 160 -2.53 0.10 -22.44
N ASP A 161 -3.29 -0.04 -23.52
CA ASP A 161 -2.88 -0.64 -24.80
C ASP A 161 -2.33 -2.09 -24.65
N ILE A 162 -2.99 -2.88 -23.78
CA ILE A 162 -2.59 -4.27 -23.49
C ILE A 162 -3.67 -5.31 -23.82
N THR A 163 -4.71 -4.94 -24.57
CA THR A 163 -5.83 -5.83 -24.91
C THR A 163 -5.37 -7.13 -25.57
N GLN A 164 -4.36 -7.08 -26.44
CA GLN A 164 -3.76 -8.24 -27.11
C GLN A 164 -2.98 -9.17 -26.18
N PHE A 165 -2.77 -8.80 -24.94
CA PHE A 165 -2.00 -9.57 -23.95
C PHE A 165 -2.87 -10.17 -22.86
N LEU A 166 -4.19 -9.96 -22.87
CA LEU A 166 -5.10 -10.38 -21.81
C LEU A 166 -5.00 -11.87 -21.47
N ASP A 167 -4.79 -12.72 -22.46
CA ASP A 167 -4.68 -14.18 -22.28
C ASP A 167 -3.27 -14.67 -21.92
N ARG A 168 -2.27 -13.75 -21.89
CA ARG A 168 -0.90 -14.12 -21.54
C ARG A 168 -0.68 -14.10 -20.03
N LYS A 169 0.26 -14.95 -19.58
CA LYS A 169 0.77 -14.89 -18.21
C LYS A 169 1.88 -13.84 -18.08
N PRO A 170 2.12 -13.25 -16.89
CA PRO A 170 3.15 -12.24 -16.68
C PRO A 170 4.55 -12.62 -17.21
N LYS A 171 4.95 -13.89 -17.10
CA LYS A 171 6.22 -14.38 -17.65
C LYS A 171 6.34 -14.30 -19.19
N ALA A 172 5.22 -14.20 -19.90
CA ALA A 172 5.19 -14.08 -21.36
C ALA A 172 5.11 -12.63 -21.83
N LEU A 173 5.16 -11.69 -20.92
CA LEU A 173 5.32 -10.26 -21.15
C LEU A 173 6.80 -9.98 -20.93
N SER A 174 7.54 -9.78 -22.02
CA SER A 174 8.92 -9.30 -21.91
C SER A 174 8.91 -7.92 -21.25
N GLY A 175 9.68 -7.77 -20.18
CA GLY A 175 9.92 -6.47 -19.57
C GLY A 175 10.69 -5.56 -20.49
#